data_6ef9d1befea798d1b6a2ea3b6f6db78d
#
_entry.id   6ef9d1befea798d1b6a2ea3b6f6db78d
#
_cell.length_a   1.000
_cell.length_b   1.000
_cell.length_c   1.000
_cell.angle_alpha   90.00
_cell.angle_beta   90.00
_cell.angle_gamma   90.00
#
_symmetry.space_group_name_H-M   'P 1'
#
loop_
_entity.id
_entity.type
_entity.pdbx_description
1 polymer ?
#
loop_
_entity_poly.entity_id
_entity_poly.type
_entity_poly.pdbx_seq_one_letter_code
_entity_poly.pdbx_strand_id
1 'polypeptide(L)'
;MTKRVRLSDSFNPVYPYEDESTSQHPFINPGFISPNGFTQSPDGVLTLKCLTPLTTTGGSLQLKVGGGLTIDDTDGFLKENIIATTPLVKTGHSIGLSLGPGLETNENKLCAKLGEGLTFNSNNICINDNINTLWTGVNPTRANCQIMASSESNDCKLILTLVKTGALVTAFVYVIGVSNDFNMLTTHKNINFTAELFFDSTGNLLTSLSSLKTPLNHKSGQNMATGALTNAKGFMPSTTAYPFNVNSREKENYIYGTCYYTASDHTAFPIDISVMLNQRALNNETSYCIRVTWSWNTGVAPEVQTSATTLVTSPFTFYYIREDD
;
A
#
# COMPACT_ATOMS: atom_id res chain seq x y z
N MET A 1 43.02 -95.40 -32.95
CA MET A 1 42.58 -95.40 -31.54
C MET A 1 43.26 -94.27 -30.80
N THR A 2 42.57 -93.17 -30.54
CA THR A 2 43.12 -92.02 -29.80
C THR A 2 43.11 -92.36 -28.28
N LYS A 3 44.26 -92.55 -27.68
CA LYS A 3 44.40 -92.73 -26.24
C LYS A 3 43.93 -91.41 -25.57
N ARG A 4 42.88 -91.50 -24.86
CA ARG A 4 42.53 -90.44 -23.92
C ARG A 4 43.52 -90.50 -22.76
N VAL A 5 44.32 -89.47 -22.60
CA VAL A 5 45.12 -89.25 -21.42
C VAL A 5 44.17 -89.03 -20.24
N ARG A 6 44.26 -89.96 -19.24
CA ARG A 6 43.57 -89.69 -17.97
C ARG A 6 44.35 -88.57 -17.28
N LEU A 7 43.74 -87.50 -17.03
CA LEU A 7 44.19 -86.49 -16.11
C LEU A 7 44.30 -87.13 -14.73
N SER A 8 45.48 -87.09 -14.12
CA SER A 8 45.66 -87.55 -12.78
C SER A 8 44.78 -86.73 -11.82
N ASP A 9 44.39 -87.39 -10.72
CA ASP A 9 43.52 -86.73 -9.71
C ASP A 9 44.21 -85.52 -9.04
N SER A 10 45.53 -85.33 -9.27
CA SER A 10 46.30 -84.19 -8.78
C SER A 10 46.41 -83.02 -9.76
N PHE A 11 45.86 -83.15 -10.98
CA PHE A 11 45.89 -82.07 -11.94
C PHE A 11 44.69 -81.12 -11.73
N ASN A 12 45.01 -80.00 -11.17
CA ASN A 12 44.07 -78.87 -11.06
C ASN A 12 44.44 -77.83 -12.15
N PRO A 13 43.82 -77.82 -13.30
CA PRO A 13 44.17 -76.91 -14.38
C PRO A 13 43.75 -75.47 -14.11
N VAL A 14 42.96 -75.22 -13.06
CA VAL A 14 42.42 -73.91 -12.75
C VAL A 14 43.25 -73.21 -11.70
N TYR A 15 43.90 -74.00 -10.81
CA TYR A 15 44.63 -73.39 -9.69
C TYR A 15 45.98 -74.13 -9.54
N PRO A 16 47.10 -73.68 -10.14
CA PRO A 16 48.42 -74.29 -10.06
C PRO A 16 49.06 -74.09 -8.70
N TYR A 17 48.42 -73.49 -7.77
CA TYR A 17 48.95 -73.34 -6.41
C TYR A 17 48.05 -74.05 -5.43
N GLU A 18 48.50 -75.10 -4.85
CA GLU A 18 47.98 -75.55 -3.60
C GLU A 18 48.55 -74.63 -2.50
N ASP A 19 47.89 -73.61 -2.23
CA ASP A 19 48.20 -72.85 -1.02
C ASP A 19 47.62 -73.62 0.14
N GLU A 20 48.46 -73.94 1.11
CA GLU A 20 48.08 -74.64 2.33
C GLU A 20 47.13 -73.84 3.22
N SER A 21 46.68 -72.74 2.71
CA SER A 21 45.60 -71.99 3.35
C SER A 21 44.32 -72.79 3.23
N THR A 22 43.69 -73.02 4.31
CA THR A 22 42.39 -73.72 4.51
C THR A 22 41.22 -73.07 3.86
N SER A 23 41.39 -72.52 2.67
CA SER A 23 40.31 -71.90 1.88
C SER A 23 39.41 -73.02 1.33
N GLN A 24 38.23 -73.14 1.84
CA GLN A 24 37.19 -74.08 1.39
C GLN A 24 36.64 -73.76 -0.01
N HIS A 25 37.19 -72.76 -0.69
CA HIS A 25 36.73 -72.30 -2.01
C HIS A 25 37.86 -72.44 -3.04
N PRO A 26 37.93 -73.55 -3.74
CA PRO A 26 38.98 -73.78 -4.75
C PRO A 26 38.94 -72.88 -5.97
N PHE A 27 37.86 -72.12 -6.09
CA PHE A 27 37.66 -71.30 -7.28
C PHE A 27 37.83 -69.78 -7.02
N ILE A 28 38.01 -69.37 -5.76
CA ILE A 28 38.14 -67.95 -5.41
C ILE A 28 39.28 -67.80 -4.41
N ASN A 29 40.48 -67.54 -4.92
CA ASN A 29 41.59 -67.18 -4.06
C ASN A 29 41.42 -65.75 -3.53
N PRO A 30 41.53 -65.51 -2.22
CA PRO A 30 41.44 -64.17 -1.64
C PRO A 30 42.35 -63.13 -2.29
N GLY A 31 43.49 -63.60 -2.90
CA GLY A 31 44.38 -62.70 -3.64
C GLY A 31 43.78 -62.11 -4.95
N PHE A 32 42.73 -62.69 -5.49
CA PHE A 32 42.05 -62.17 -6.72
C PHE A 32 40.94 -61.18 -6.44
N ILE A 33 40.58 -61.03 -5.19
CA ILE A 33 39.43 -60.16 -4.82
C ILE A 33 39.92 -59.02 -3.95
N SER A 34 39.64 -57.79 -4.37
CA SER A 34 40.00 -56.65 -3.58
C SER A 34 39.29 -56.68 -2.22
N PRO A 35 40.01 -56.59 -1.12
CA PRO A 35 39.42 -56.57 0.22
C PRO A 35 38.56 -55.29 0.47
N ASN A 36 38.64 -54.33 -0.43
CA ASN A 36 37.88 -53.10 -0.36
C ASN A 36 36.43 -53.24 -0.86
N GLY A 37 36.18 -54.20 -1.77
CA GLY A 37 34.84 -54.39 -2.36
C GLY A 37 34.08 -55.61 -1.82
N PHE A 38 34.80 -56.60 -1.27
CA PHE A 38 34.21 -57.85 -0.82
C PHE A 38 34.73 -58.26 0.55
N THR A 39 33.94 -59.06 1.23
CA THR A 39 34.30 -59.70 2.49
C THR A 39 33.73 -61.11 2.51
N GLN A 40 34.33 -61.98 3.32
CA GLN A 40 33.74 -63.30 3.61
C GLN A 40 32.91 -63.20 4.88
N SER A 41 31.61 -63.41 4.76
CA SER A 41 30.72 -63.45 5.91
C SER A 41 29.41 -64.16 5.57
N PRO A 42 29.14 -65.38 6.16
CA PRO A 42 29.97 -66.17 6.99
C PRO A 42 31.16 -66.74 6.22
N ASP A 43 32.10 -67.44 6.94
CA ASP A 43 33.29 -68.07 6.34
C ASP A 43 32.91 -68.91 5.12
N GLY A 44 33.60 -68.69 4.02
CA GLY A 44 33.34 -69.39 2.78
C GLY A 44 32.26 -68.72 1.88
N VAL A 45 31.62 -67.71 2.33
CA VAL A 45 30.63 -67.00 1.51
C VAL A 45 31.15 -65.60 1.13
N LEU A 46 31.33 -65.37 -0.16
CA LEU A 46 31.70 -64.07 -0.67
C LEU A 46 30.53 -63.10 -0.57
N THR A 47 30.71 -62.02 0.18
CA THR A 47 29.71 -61.03 0.41
C THR A 47 30.20 -59.66 -0.06
N LEU A 48 29.33 -58.87 -0.66
CA LEU A 48 29.62 -57.50 -1.04
C LEU A 48 29.76 -56.63 0.21
N LYS A 49 30.89 -55.91 0.33
CA LYS A 49 31.15 -54.98 1.42
C LYS A 49 30.42 -53.65 1.11
N CYS A 50 29.28 -53.50 1.69
CA CYS A 50 28.46 -52.28 1.49
C CYS A 50 28.75 -51.25 2.58
N LEU A 51 28.94 -50.02 2.17
CA LEU A 51 28.97 -48.83 3.04
C LEU A 51 27.68 -48.08 2.89
N THR A 52 27.21 -47.51 3.97
CA THR A 52 26.03 -46.63 3.93
C THR A 52 26.21 -45.57 2.84
N PRO A 53 25.23 -45.34 1.95
CA PRO A 53 23.80 -45.71 2.06
C PRO A 53 23.43 -47.10 1.47
N LEU A 54 24.41 -47.89 0.99
CA LEU A 54 24.10 -49.22 0.46
C LEU A 54 24.05 -50.26 1.61
N THR A 55 23.16 -51.21 1.52
CA THR A 55 23.01 -52.32 2.45
C THR A 55 22.60 -53.60 1.74
N THR A 56 22.97 -54.75 2.29
CA THR A 56 22.43 -56.05 1.84
C THR A 56 21.46 -56.57 2.89
N THR A 57 20.19 -56.61 2.60
CA THR A 57 19.16 -57.11 3.48
C THR A 57 18.33 -58.12 2.72
N GLY A 58 18.14 -59.34 3.31
CA GLY A 58 17.37 -60.39 2.65
C GLY A 58 18.01 -60.92 1.36
N GLY A 59 19.35 -60.80 1.23
CA GLY A 59 20.10 -61.33 0.06
C GLY A 59 20.12 -60.39 -1.16
N SER A 60 19.52 -59.21 -1.05
CA SER A 60 19.49 -58.20 -2.14
C SER A 60 20.26 -56.95 -1.75
N LEU A 61 20.94 -56.35 -2.72
CA LEU A 61 21.53 -55.01 -2.57
C LEU A 61 20.43 -53.95 -2.54
N GLN A 62 20.39 -53.18 -1.48
CA GLN A 62 19.38 -52.16 -1.27
C GLN A 62 20.03 -50.80 -0.99
N LEU A 63 19.34 -49.76 -1.38
CA LEU A 63 19.70 -48.38 -1.06
C LEU A 63 18.89 -47.92 0.16
N LYS A 64 19.57 -47.57 1.26
CA LYS A 64 18.92 -46.87 2.38
C LYS A 64 18.64 -45.44 1.97
N VAL A 65 17.37 -45.08 1.89
CA VAL A 65 16.94 -43.73 1.65
C VAL A 65 16.61 -43.05 2.98
N GLY A 66 17.05 -41.80 3.12
CA GLY A 66 16.79 -40.96 4.28
C GLY A 66 15.58 -40.04 4.04
N GLY A 67 15.32 -39.17 5.01
CA GLY A 67 14.25 -38.15 4.84
C GLY A 67 14.46 -37.32 3.57
N GLY A 68 13.38 -37.11 2.83
CA GLY A 68 13.40 -36.40 1.57
C GLY A 68 13.51 -37.26 0.32
N LEU A 69 13.80 -38.58 0.47
CA LEU A 69 13.84 -39.52 -0.64
C LEU A 69 13.00 -40.75 -0.30
N THR A 70 12.40 -41.38 -1.31
CA THR A 70 11.71 -42.64 -1.20
C THR A 70 11.92 -43.49 -2.46
N ILE A 71 11.84 -44.80 -2.33
CA ILE A 71 11.73 -45.70 -3.48
C ILE A 71 10.24 -45.94 -3.71
N ASP A 72 9.74 -45.67 -4.92
CA ASP A 72 8.36 -45.92 -5.27
C ASP A 72 8.12 -47.44 -5.43
N ASP A 73 7.17 -47.95 -4.68
CA ASP A 73 6.87 -49.39 -4.67
C ASP A 73 6.26 -49.89 -5.98
N THR A 74 5.79 -48.97 -6.84
CA THR A 74 5.11 -49.32 -8.11
C THR A 74 6.07 -49.46 -9.27
N ASP A 75 7.09 -48.60 -9.34
CA ASP A 75 8.04 -48.55 -10.46
C ASP A 75 9.51 -48.78 -10.05
N GLY A 76 9.76 -48.81 -8.74
CA GLY A 76 11.10 -49.05 -8.18
C GLY A 76 12.07 -47.88 -8.31
N PHE A 77 11.60 -46.71 -8.81
CA PHE A 77 12.45 -45.54 -8.98
C PHE A 77 12.65 -44.77 -7.67
N LEU A 78 13.86 -44.22 -7.51
CA LEU A 78 14.15 -43.28 -6.44
C LEU A 78 13.42 -41.95 -6.74
N LYS A 79 12.54 -41.56 -5.83
CA LYS A 79 11.72 -40.31 -5.93
C LYS A 79 11.98 -39.42 -4.73
N GLU A 80 11.71 -38.15 -4.92
CA GLU A 80 11.70 -37.21 -3.82
C GLU A 80 10.48 -37.43 -2.91
N ASN A 81 10.70 -37.42 -1.61
CA ASN A 81 9.66 -37.52 -0.58
C ASN A 81 9.70 -36.27 0.31
N ILE A 82 9.51 -35.12 -0.30
CA ILE A 82 9.46 -33.86 0.43
C ILE A 82 8.01 -33.54 0.72
N ILE A 83 7.66 -33.46 1.98
CA ILE A 83 6.35 -33.02 2.46
C ILE A 83 6.44 -31.52 2.77
N ALA A 84 5.72 -30.72 2.00
CA ALA A 84 5.57 -29.31 2.28
C ALA A 84 4.39 -29.10 3.23
N THR A 85 4.61 -28.36 4.31
CA THR A 85 3.55 -27.91 5.24
C THR A 85 3.35 -26.41 5.07
N THR A 86 2.08 -25.97 5.17
CA THR A 86 1.75 -24.55 5.11
C THR A 86 2.68 -23.73 6.01
N PRO A 87 3.30 -22.63 5.52
CA PRO A 87 3.00 -21.91 4.28
C PRO A 87 3.72 -22.41 3.02
N LEU A 88 4.52 -23.48 3.11
CA LEU A 88 5.18 -24.05 1.93
C LEU A 88 4.19 -24.90 1.13
N VAL A 89 4.26 -24.83 -0.18
CA VAL A 89 3.43 -25.61 -1.11
C VAL A 89 4.35 -26.31 -2.10
N LYS A 90 4.15 -27.63 -2.27
CA LYS A 90 4.82 -28.42 -3.29
C LYS A 90 3.94 -28.52 -4.53
N THR A 91 4.47 -28.14 -5.67
CA THR A 91 3.80 -28.29 -6.97
C THR A 91 4.77 -29.01 -7.92
N GLY A 92 4.51 -30.27 -8.21
CA GLY A 92 5.43 -31.11 -8.96
C GLY A 92 6.76 -31.26 -8.21
N HIS A 93 7.86 -30.86 -8.83
CA HIS A 93 9.22 -30.88 -8.29
C HIS A 93 9.65 -29.52 -7.67
N SER A 94 8.73 -28.57 -7.61
CA SER A 94 9.03 -27.24 -7.09
C SER A 94 8.39 -27.03 -5.72
N ILE A 95 9.11 -26.31 -4.85
CA ILE A 95 8.59 -25.86 -3.56
C ILE A 95 8.35 -24.37 -3.68
N GLY A 96 7.12 -23.96 -3.46
CA GLY A 96 6.69 -22.57 -3.42
C GLY A 96 6.29 -22.13 -2.02
N LEU A 97 6.10 -20.84 -1.87
CA LEU A 97 5.55 -20.22 -0.67
C LEU A 97 4.11 -19.74 -0.96
N SER A 98 3.15 -20.18 -0.17
CA SER A 98 1.77 -19.63 -0.22
C SER A 98 1.75 -18.33 0.55
N LEU A 99 1.48 -17.23 -0.16
CA LEU A 99 1.47 -15.90 0.42
C LEU A 99 0.09 -15.58 1.00
N GLY A 100 0.07 -15.06 2.22
CA GLY A 100 -1.11 -14.45 2.81
C GLY A 100 -1.38 -13.04 2.25
N PRO A 101 -2.52 -12.42 2.62
CA PRO A 101 -2.96 -11.12 2.06
C PRO A 101 -1.98 -9.96 2.26
N GLY A 102 -1.10 -10.05 3.26
CA GLY A 102 -0.11 -9.00 3.56
C GLY A 102 1.26 -9.18 2.90
N LEU A 103 1.41 -10.17 2.03
CA LEU A 103 2.67 -10.47 1.35
C LEU A 103 2.46 -10.57 -0.16
N GLU A 104 3.49 -10.17 -0.92
CA GLU A 104 3.54 -10.29 -2.37
C GLU A 104 4.95 -10.62 -2.85
N THR A 105 5.08 -11.05 -4.09
CA THR A 105 6.39 -11.20 -4.74
C THR A 105 6.59 -10.08 -5.74
N ASN A 106 7.69 -9.38 -5.62
CA ASN A 106 8.12 -8.38 -6.58
C ASN A 106 9.56 -8.70 -7.02
N GLU A 107 9.79 -8.81 -8.32
CA GLU A 107 11.09 -9.17 -8.91
C GLU A 107 11.74 -10.41 -8.25
N ASN A 108 10.96 -11.46 -8.03
CA ASN A 108 11.37 -12.71 -7.34
C ASN A 108 11.82 -12.53 -5.88
N LYS A 109 11.47 -11.41 -5.25
CA LYS A 109 11.70 -11.17 -3.83
C LYS A 109 10.37 -11.18 -3.09
N LEU A 110 10.39 -11.72 -1.88
CA LEU A 110 9.25 -11.65 -0.97
C LEU A 110 9.18 -10.25 -0.37
N CYS A 111 8.08 -9.56 -0.58
CA CYS A 111 7.84 -8.20 -0.11
C CYS A 111 6.57 -8.12 0.73
N ALA A 112 6.50 -7.15 1.63
CA ALA A 112 5.25 -6.78 2.27
C ALA A 112 4.34 -6.08 1.25
N LYS A 113 3.07 -6.48 1.18
CA LYS A 113 2.05 -5.77 0.42
C LYS A 113 1.60 -4.57 1.24
N LEU A 114 1.97 -3.40 0.81
CA LEU A 114 1.63 -2.17 1.51
C LEU A 114 0.19 -1.74 1.20
N GLY A 115 -0.53 -1.31 2.23
CA GLY A 115 -1.81 -0.62 2.08
C GLY A 115 -1.63 0.87 1.79
N GLU A 116 -2.75 1.57 1.58
CA GLU A 116 -2.72 3.03 1.40
C GLU A 116 -2.04 3.74 2.58
N GLY A 117 -1.27 4.77 2.27
CA GLY A 117 -0.55 5.57 3.27
C GLY A 117 0.81 4.99 3.69
N LEU A 118 1.22 3.85 3.14
CA LEU A 118 2.55 3.29 3.37
C LEU A 118 3.34 3.22 2.06
N THR A 119 4.65 3.37 2.16
CA THR A 119 5.59 3.26 1.05
C THR A 119 6.89 2.64 1.50
N PHE A 120 7.65 2.11 0.55
CA PHE A 120 9.05 1.75 0.80
C PHE A 120 9.94 2.96 0.53
N ASN A 121 10.80 3.29 1.49
CA ASN A 121 11.89 4.22 1.31
C ASN A 121 13.18 3.55 1.73
N SER A 122 14.08 3.31 0.78
CA SER A 122 15.38 2.66 1.00
C SER A 122 15.28 1.37 1.84
N ASN A 123 14.36 0.46 1.48
CA ASN A 123 14.05 -0.80 2.15
C ASN A 123 13.34 -0.71 3.51
N ASN A 124 12.97 0.48 3.97
CA ASN A 124 12.14 0.66 5.16
C ASN A 124 10.68 0.90 4.78
N ILE A 125 9.76 0.37 5.55
CA ILE A 125 8.35 0.72 5.45
C ILE A 125 8.17 2.05 6.16
N CYS A 126 7.75 3.06 5.41
CA CYS A 126 7.52 4.43 5.90
C CYS A 126 6.08 4.83 5.67
N ILE A 127 5.62 5.80 6.42
CA ILE A 127 4.38 6.50 6.10
C ILE A 127 4.62 7.20 4.76
N ASN A 128 3.67 7.09 3.84
CA ASN A 128 3.71 7.83 2.59
C ASN A 128 3.46 9.32 2.89
N ASP A 129 4.54 10.06 3.09
CA ASP A 129 4.51 11.51 3.33
C ASP A 129 4.12 12.32 2.08
N ASN A 130 3.78 11.67 0.98
CA ASN A 130 3.16 12.31 -0.17
C ASN A 130 1.74 12.73 0.22
N ILE A 131 1.66 13.69 1.16
CA ILE A 131 0.41 14.34 1.51
C ILE A 131 -0.05 15.07 0.26
N ASN A 132 -1.06 14.54 -0.38
CA ASN A 132 -1.68 15.19 -1.49
C ASN A 132 -2.42 16.42 -0.96
N THR A 133 -2.04 17.58 -1.41
CA THR A 133 -2.63 18.85 -1.01
C THR A 133 -3.23 19.53 -2.22
N LEU A 134 -4.49 19.91 -2.10
CA LEU A 134 -5.20 20.75 -3.06
C LEU A 134 -5.41 22.13 -2.42
N TRP A 135 -5.02 23.21 -3.09
CA TRP A 135 -4.99 24.52 -2.46
C TRP A 135 -5.08 25.71 -3.42
N THR A 136 -5.40 26.88 -2.89
CA THR A 136 -5.44 28.13 -3.64
C THR A 136 -4.06 28.75 -3.93
N GLY A 137 -2.98 28.12 -3.47
CA GLY A 137 -1.61 28.64 -3.55
C GLY A 137 -1.15 29.37 -2.29
N VAL A 138 0.15 29.61 -2.14
CA VAL A 138 0.79 30.15 -0.90
C VAL A 138 0.39 31.59 -0.61
N ASN A 139 -0.10 32.32 -1.46
CA ASN A 139 -0.54 33.70 -1.29
C ASN A 139 -1.06 34.15 -2.67
N PRO A 140 -2.32 34.00 -2.95
CA PRO A 140 -2.83 34.56 -4.17
C PRO A 140 -2.45 36.06 -4.18
N THR A 141 -1.66 36.48 -5.14
CA THR A 141 -1.19 37.86 -5.27
C THR A 141 -2.32 38.81 -5.60
N ARG A 142 -3.43 38.25 -6.10
CA ARG A 142 -4.64 39.00 -6.52
C ARG A 142 -5.87 38.39 -5.85
N ALA A 143 -6.94 39.16 -5.82
CA ALA A 143 -8.24 38.62 -5.46
C ALA A 143 -8.60 37.42 -6.34
N ASN A 144 -9.03 36.35 -5.71
CA ASN A 144 -9.37 35.08 -6.38
C ASN A 144 -10.81 34.64 -6.10
N CYS A 145 -11.52 35.34 -5.23
CA CYS A 145 -12.83 34.95 -4.76
C CYS A 145 -13.79 36.17 -4.79
N GLN A 146 -14.98 35.93 -5.30
CA GLN A 146 -16.08 36.88 -5.30
C GLN A 146 -17.16 36.39 -4.34
N ILE A 147 -17.30 37.10 -3.25
CA ILE A 147 -18.28 36.82 -2.20
C ILE A 147 -19.26 37.98 -2.15
N MET A 148 -20.53 37.70 -2.13
CA MET A 148 -21.63 38.69 -2.29
C MET A 148 -21.72 39.25 -3.72
N ALA A 149 -22.89 39.29 -4.24
CA ALA A 149 -23.21 39.56 -5.65
C ALA A 149 -22.93 40.99 -6.11
N SER A 150 -21.89 41.63 -5.67
CA SER A 150 -21.48 42.91 -6.17
C SER A 150 -20.48 42.71 -7.28
N SER A 151 -20.88 43.10 -8.45
CA SER A 151 -19.95 43.52 -9.47
C SER A 151 -18.82 42.58 -9.95
N GLU A 152 -18.39 42.84 -11.02
CA GLU A 152 -17.39 42.32 -11.93
C GLU A 152 -15.96 42.07 -11.35
N SER A 153 -15.64 42.48 -10.13
CA SER A 153 -14.33 42.29 -9.52
C SER A 153 -14.35 41.28 -8.38
N ASN A 154 -13.23 40.59 -8.19
CA ASN A 154 -13.05 39.73 -7.05
C ASN A 154 -12.93 40.54 -5.75
N ASP A 155 -13.76 40.23 -4.76
CA ASP A 155 -13.85 40.99 -3.53
C ASP A 155 -12.74 40.65 -2.52
N CYS A 156 -12.30 39.38 -2.48
CA CYS A 156 -11.37 38.92 -1.48
C CYS A 156 -10.39 37.88 -2.04
N LYS A 157 -9.40 37.55 -1.22
CA LYS A 157 -8.60 36.35 -1.36
C LYS A 157 -9.16 35.25 -0.45
N LEU A 158 -9.66 34.19 -1.03
CA LEU A 158 -9.95 32.97 -0.30
C LEU A 158 -8.70 32.10 -0.27
N ILE A 159 -8.27 31.78 0.94
CA ILE A 159 -7.18 30.82 1.18
C ILE A 159 -7.85 29.53 1.62
N LEU A 160 -7.72 28.51 0.81
CA LEU A 160 -8.22 27.17 1.08
C LEU A 160 -7.10 26.17 0.83
N THR A 161 -6.93 25.28 1.79
CA THR A 161 -6.00 24.14 1.68
C THR A 161 -6.71 22.90 2.13
N LEU A 162 -6.73 21.88 1.29
CA LEU A 162 -7.30 20.57 1.53
C LEU A 162 -6.16 19.56 1.56
N VAL A 163 -5.99 18.87 2.68
CA VAL A 163 -4.93 17.88 2.88
C VAL A 163 -5.57 16.51 3.05
N LYS A 164 -5.33 15.63 2.08
CA LYS A 164 -5.84 14.25 2.09
C LYS A 164 -4.94 13.35 2.95
N THR A 165 -5.52 12.66 3.93
CA THR A 165 -4.82 11.68 4.78
C THR A 165 -5.74 10.48 5.04
N GLY A 166 -5.45 9.36 4.39
CA GLY A 166 -6.32 8.18 4.46
C GLY A 166 -7.76 8.49 4.03
N ALA A 167 -8.73 8.15 4.87
CA ALA A 167 -10.16 8.40 4.61
C ALA A 167 -10.62 9.83 4.93
N LEU A 168 -9.74 10.71 5.40
CA LEU A 168 -10.08 12.05 5.84
C LEU A 168 -9.41 13.12 4.99
N VAL A 169 -10.09 14.24 4.86
CA VAL A 169 -9.51 15.50 4.41
C VAL A 169 -9.54 16.49 5.56
N THR A 170 -8.37 17.07 5.86
CA THR A 170 -8.24 18.23 6.73
C THR A 170 -8.25 19.48 5.88
N ALA A 171 -9.16 20.38 6.16
CA ALA A 171 -9.34 21.63 5.43
C ALA A 171 -8.97 22.83 6.31
N PHE A 172 -8.23 23.78 5.72
CA PHE A 172 -7.92 25.09 6.31
C PHE A 172 -8.53 26.18 5.43
N VAL A 173 -9.27 27.08 6.03
CA VAL A 173 -9.93 28.16 5.27
C VAL A 173 -9.88 29.48 6.01
N TYR A 174 -9.58 30.56 5.29
CA TYR A 174 -9.73 31.93 5.76
C TYR A 174 -9.83 32.89 4.59
N VAL A 175 -10.23 34.13 4.85
CA VAL A 175 -10.37 35.17 3.83
C VAL A 175 -9.57 36.40 4.19
N ILE A 176 -9.09 37.10 3.16
CA ILE A 176 -8.43 38.40 3.23
C ILE A 176 -9.15 39.35 2.29
N GLY A 177 -9.72 40.43 2.79
CA GLY A 177 -10.37 41.46 1.99
C GLY A 177 -9.38 42.16 1.07
N VAL A 178 -9.79 42.44 -0.16
CA VAL A 178 -8.99 43.12 -1.18
C VAL A 178 -9.74 44.35 -1.68
N SER A 179 -11.05 44.22 -1.92
CA SER A 179 -11.87 45.35 -2.33
C SER A 179 -12.29 46.21 -1.13
N ASN A 180 -12.53 47.50 -1.40
CA ASN A 180 -13.03 48.40 -0.37
C ASN A 180 -14.41 47.94 0.13
N ASP A 181 -15.29 47.54 -0.75
CA ASP A 181 -16.64 47.09 -0.40
C ASP A 181 -16.63 45.88 0.51
N PHE A 182 -15.73 44.90 0.26
CA PHE A 182 -15.57 43.76 1.13
C PHE A 182 -15.02 44.15 2.49
N ASN A 183 -14.05 45.04 2.54
CA ASN A 183 -13.44 45.51 3.78
C ASN A 183 -14.45 46.34 4.61
N MET A 184 -15.36 47.06 3.97
CA MET A 184 -16.42 47.81 4.65
C MET A 184 -17.43 46.92 5.40
N LEU A 185 -17.43 45.60 5.17
CA LEU A 185 -18.25 44.67 5.97
C LEU A 185 -18.00 44.80 7.47
N THR A 186 -16.78 45.17 7.85
CA THR A 186 -16.39 45.38 9.27
C THR A 186 -17.18 46.50 9.94
N THR A 187 -17.78 47.41 9.17
CA THR A 187 -18.58 48.50 9.70
C THR A 187 -20.07 48.13 9.96
N HIS A 188 -20.45 46.90 9.60
CA HIS A 188 -21.81 46.42 9.76
C HIS A 188 -21.95 45.66 11.10
N LYS A 189 -23.06 45.91 11.80
CA LYS A 189 -23.39 45.23 13.07
C LYS A 189 -23.76 43.78 12.87
N ASN A 190 -24.40 43.49 11.75
CA ASN A 190 -24.86 42.16 11.36
C ASN A 190 -24.42 41.90 9.94
N ILE A 191 -23.70 40.81 9.74
CA ILE A 191 -23.24 40.41 8.41
C ILE A 191 -23.29 38.91 8.27
N ASN A 192 -23.48 38.51 7.05
CA ASN A 192 -23.37 37.12 6.63
C ASN A 192 -22.77 37.12 5.21
N PHE A 193 -21.60 36.52 5.06
CA PHE A 193 -20.99 36.35 3.74
C PHE A 193 -20.56 34.91 3.52
N THR A 194 -20.67 34.44 2.29
CA THR A 194 -20.60 33.03 1.96
C THR A 194 -19.72 32.81 0.74
N ALA A 195 -18.78 31.88 0.84
CA ALA A 195 -18.06 31.29 -0.28
C ALA A 195 -18.67 29.93 -0.62
N GLU A 196 -19.13 29.78 -1.85
CA GLU A 196 -19.65 28.52 -2.40
C GLU A 196 -18.68 27.96 -3.42
N LEU A 197 -18.29 26.70 -3.23
CA LEU A 197 -17.37 25.98 -4.09
C LEU A 197 -18.09 24.77 -4.64
N PHE A 198 -18.25 24.72 -5.95
CA PHE A 198 -18.91 23.64 -6.67
C PHE A 198 -17.90 22.89 -7.50
N PHE A 199 -17.99 21.57 -7.48
CA PHE A 199 -17.07 20.69 -8.15
C PHE A 199 -17.82 19.71 -9.05
N ASP A 200 -17.19 19.34 -10.14
CA ASP A 200 -17.67 18.31 -11.05
C ASP A 200 -17.48 16.88 -10.51
N SER A 201 -17.86 15.87 -11.27
CA SER A 201 -17.73 14.46 -10.91
C SER A 201 -16.29 13.97 -10.75
N THR A 202 -15.33 14.71 -11.28
CA THR A 202 -13.89 14.44 -11.12
C THR A 202 -13.26 15.25 -10.00
N GLY A 203 -14.07 16.07 -9.29
CA GLY A 203 -13.59 16.91 -8.19
C GLY A 203 -12.90 18.20 -8.65
N ASN A 204 -13.00 18.57 -9.92
CA ASN A 204 -12.47 19.84 -10.40
C ASN A 204 -13.42 20.98 -10.08
N LEU A 205 -12.85 22.13 -9.70
CA LEU A 205 -13.63 23.30 -9.36
C LEU A 205 -14.32 23.91 -10.59
N LEU A 206 -15.62 24.08 -10.50
CA LEU A 206 -16.45 24.80 -11.49
C LEU A 206 -16.36 26.30 -11.21
N THR A 207 -15.32 26.96 -11.72
CA THR A 207 -15.02 28.38 -11.44
C THR A 207 -16.11 29.35 -11.89
N SER A 208 -16.86 28.99 -12.91
CA SER A 208 -18.00 29.79 -13.40
C SER A 208 -19.16 29.84 -12.41
N LEU A 209 -19.36 28.77 -11.66
CA LEU A 209 -20.46 28.62 -10.70
C LEU A 209 -20.03 28.94 -9.27
N SER A 210 -18.73 28.84 -8.99
CA SER A 210 -18.16 29.00 -7.66
C SER A 210 -17.82 30.45 -7.33
N SER A 211 -17.78 30.77 -6.03
CA SER A 211 -17.23 32.02 -5.54
C SER A 211 -15.74 32.16 -5.85
N LEU A 212 -15.00 31.06 -5.77
CA LEU A 212 -13.59 31.00 -6.17
C LEU A 212 -13.46 30.99 -7.69
N LYS A 213 -12.73 31.97 -8.23
CA LYS A 213 -12.60 32.22 -9.69
C LYS A 213 -11.31 31.64 -10.31
N THR A 214 -10.47 31.03 -9.50
CA THR A 214 -9.26 30.38 -9.95
C THR A 214 -9.30 28.89 -9.61
N PRO A 215 -8.79 28.01 -10.46
CA PRO A 215 -8.71 26.58 -10.13
C PRO A 215 -7.82 26.35 -8.91
N LEU A 216 -8.04 25.24 -8.23
CA LEU A 216 -7.17 24.81 -7.15
C LEU A 216 -5.90 24.16 -7.73
N ASN A 217 -4.76 24.45 -7.11
CA ASN A 217 -3.49 23.87 -7.45
C ASN A 217 -3.25 22.59 -6.66
N HIS A 218 -2.46 21.71 -7.22
CA HIS A 218 -2.04 20.47 -6.57
C HIS A 218 -0.62 20.60 -5.99
N LYS A 219 -0.43 20.03 -4.80
CA LYS A 219 0.88 19.89 -4.16
C LYS A 219 1.09 18.43 -3.74
N SER A 220 2.22 17.86 -4.13
CA SER A 220 2.64 16.53 -3.70
C SER A 220 3.91 16.66 -2.88
N GLY A 221 3.86 16.24 -1.62
CA GLY A 221 4.98 16.41 -0.68
C GLY A 221 5.41 17.86 -0.53
N GLN A 222 6.70 18.13 -0.55
CA GLN A 222 7.26 19.48 -0.50
C GLN A 222 7.32 20.17 -1.87
N ASN A 223 7.07 19.45 -2.94
CA ASN A 223 7.11 20.00 -4.28
C ASN A 223 5.82 20.76 -4.57
N MET A 224 5.97 22.02 -4.94
CA MET A 224 4.87 22.86 -5.40
C MET A 224 4.61 22.56 -6.87
N ALA A 225 3.72 21.63 -7.17
CA ALA A 225 3.22 21.48 -8.51
C ALA A 225 2.22 22.60 -8.80
N THR A 226 2.41 23.29 -9.91
CA THR A 226 1.44 24.27 -10.41
C THR A 226 0.59 23.59 -11.47
N GLY A 227 -0.70 23.50 -11.21
CA GLY A 227 -1.68 22.97 -12.17
C GLY A 227 -2.84 22.27 -11.48
N ALA A 228 -3.96 22.21 -12.18
CA ALA A 228 -5.13 21.45 -11.74
C ALA A 228 -4.83 19.94 -11.83
N LEU A 229 -5.35 19.17 -10.88
CA LEU A 229 -5.40 17.72 -11.00
C LEU A 229 -6.39 17.34 -12.12
N THR A 230 -6.09 16.26 -12.82
CA THR A 230 -7.05 15.66 -13.76
C THR A 230 -8.18 14.93 -13.02
N ASN A 231 -7.93 14.50 -11.79
CA ASN A 231 -8.89 13.88 -10.89
C ASN A 231 -8.59 14.29 -9.45
N ALA A 232 -9.47 15.13 -8.89
CA ALA A 232 -9.42 15.59 -7.51
C ALA A 232 -10.55 14.99 -6.64
N LYS A 233 -11.24 13.95 -7.14
CA LYS A 233 -12.38 13.31 -6.50
C LYS A 233 -12.09 12.90 -5.07
N GLY A 234 -10.93 12.31 -4.80
CA GLY A 234 -10.52 11.90 -3.47
C GLY A 234 -10.26 13.04 -2.46
N PHE A 235 -10.42 14.31 -2.87
CA PHE A 235 -10.46 15.45 -1.94
C PHE A 235 -11.89 15.92 -1.65
N MET A 236 -12.88 15.38 -2.33
CA MET A 236 -14.24 15.84 -2.20
C MET A 236 -14.95 15.21 -1.00
N PRO A 237 -15.94 15.90 -0.41
CA PRO A 237 -16.73 15.31 0.66
C PRO A 237 -17.51 14.10 0.15
N SER A 238 -17.45 12.99 0.88
CA SER A 238 -18.16 11.76 0.54
C SER A 238 -19.65 11.99 0.35
N THR A 239 -20.20 11.56 -0.77
CA THR A 239 -21.64 11.62 -1.03
C THR A 239 -22.44 10.62 -0.22
N THR A 240 -21.77 9.58 0.32
CA THR A 240 -22.36 8.61 1.23
C THR A 240 -22.45 9.16 2.65
N ALA A 241 -21.36 9.78 3.15
CA ALA A 241 -21.34 10.36 4.49
C ALA A 241 -22.09 11.69 4.57
N TYR A 242 -22.08 12.44 3.48
CA TYR A 242 -22.75 13.75 3.34
C TYR A 242 -23.62 13.74 2.09
N PRO A 243 -24.78 13.06 2.12
CA PRO A 243 -25.67 13.00 0.96
C PRO A 243 -26.17 14.38 0.60
N PHE A 244 -26.40 14.60 -0.69
CA PHE A 244 -27.08 15.81 -1.14
C PHE A 244 -28.43 15.91 -0.46
N ASN A 245 -28.57 16.91 0.36
CA ASN A 245 -29.72 17.01 1.20
C ASN A 245 -30.89 17.60 0.46
N VAL A 246 -31.93 16.85 0.45
CA VAL A 246 -33.22 17.24 -0.08
C VAL A 246 -34.01 18.05 0.96
N ASN A 247 -33.63 17.96 2.25
CA ASN A 247 -34.30 18.64 3.36
C ASN A 247 -33.35 19.58 4.11
N SER A 248 -33.61 20.86 4.05
CA SER A 248 -32.91 21.92 4.80
C SER A 248 -32.94 21.76 6.34
N ARG A 249 -33.58 20.73 6.87
CA ARG A 249 -33.69 20.44 8.30
C ARG A 249 -32.67 19.45 8.82
N GLU A 250 -32.03 18.68 7.95
CA GLU A 250 -31.00 17.74 8.33
C GLU A 250 -29.68 18.49 8.45
N LYS A 251 -29.10 18.48 9.65
CA LYS A 251 -27.91 19.25 9.98
C LYS A 251 -26.62 18.40 9.99
N GLU A 252 -26.69 17.19 9.52
CA GLU A 252 -25.57 16.26 9.54
C GLU A 252 -24.40 16.70 8.68
N ASN A 253 -24.68 17.46 7.63
CA ASN A 253 -23.68 17.98 6.71
C ASN A 253 -23.07 19.33 7.16
N TYR A 254 -23.39 19.79 8.36
CA TYR A 254 -22.92 21.09 8.87
C TYR A 254 -21.86 20.92 9.94
N ILE A 255 -20.81 21.72 9.81
CA ILE A 255 -19.75 21.89 10.79
C ILE A 255 -19.82 23.35 11.26
N TYR A 256 -19.96 23.56 12.56
CA TYR A 256 -20.00 24.87 13.17
C TYR A 256 -18.76 25.16 13.98
N GLY A 257 -18.35 26.41 14.02
CA GLY A 257 -17.24 26.86 14.82
C GLY A 257 -17.19 28.35 14.95
N THR A 258 -16.13 28.84 15.55
CA THR A 258 -15.84 30.25 15.70
C THR A 258 -14.43 30.51 15.18
N CYS A 259 -14.28 31.57 14.40
CA CYS A 259 -13.01 32.16 14.03
C CYS A 259 -12.99 33.63 14.52
N TYR A 260 -11.94 34.34 14.22
CA TYR A 260 -11.78 35.71 14.70
C TYR A 260 -11.42 36.64 13.55
N TYR A 261 -11.94 37.86 13.62
CA TYR A 261 -11.44 39.00 12.90
C TYR A 261 -10.61 39.84 13.87
N THR A 262 -9.46 40.33 13.44
CA THR A 262 -8.63 41.25 14.24
C THR A 262 -8.80 42.67 13.69
N ALA A 263 -9.34 43.54 14.50
CA ALA A 263 -9.47 44.97 14.21
C ALA A 263 -8.12 45.68 14.18
N SER A 264 -8.11 46.93 13.71
CA SER A 264 -6.91 47.74 13.60
C SER A 264 -6.22 48.05 14.93
N ASP A 265 -6.97 48.02 16.04
CA ASP A 265 -6.47 48.17 17.41
C ASP A 265 -6.03 46.84 18.04
N HIS A 266 -5.90 45.79 17.28
CA HIS A 266 -5.58 44.42 17.70
C HIS A 266 -6.66 43.71 18.55
N THR A 267 -7.85 44.29 18.68
CA THR A 267 -8.98 43.61 19.30
C THR A 267 -9.47 42.48 18.41
N ALA A 268 -9.63 41.29 18.97
CA ALA A 268 -10.16 40.13 18.25
C ALA A 268 -11.68 40.04 18.42
N PHE A 269 -12.41 40.05 17.33
CA PHE A 269 -13.86 39.87 17.30
C PHE A 269 -14.21 38.44 16.91
N PRO A 270 -15.06 37.76 17.68
CA PRO A 270 -15.54 36.43 17.31
C PRO A 270 -16.45 36.49 16.08
N ILE A 271 -16.24 35.58 15.18
CA ILE A 271 -17.04 35.38 13.97
C ILE A 271 -17.55 33.95 13.99
N ASP A 272 -18.84 33.75 13.86
CA ASP A 272 -19.40 32.44 13.67
C ASP A 272 -19.06 31.94 12.27
N ILE A 273 -18.61 30.71 12.18
CA ILE A 273 -18.35 30.05 10.91
C ILE A 273 -19.13 28.76 10.82
N SER A 274 -19.74 28.53 9.67
CA SER A 274 -20.37 27.27 9.34
C SER A 274 -19.88 26.74 8.01
N VAL A 275 -19.61 25.45 7.96
CA VAL A 275 -19.26 24.74 6.73
C VAL A 275 -20.38 23.76 6.42
N MET A 276 -20.85 23.79 5.19
CA MET A 276 -21.83 22.84 4.65
C MET A 276 -21.18 21.99 3.58
N LEU A 277 -21.34 20.67 3.70
CA LEU A 277 -20.79 19.68 2.78
C LEU A 277 -21.93 19.08 1.95
N ASN A 278 -21.80 19.09 0.65
CA ASN A 278 -22.74 18.48 -0.32
C ASN A 278 -24.22 18.85 -0.15
N GLN A 279 -24.52 20.01 0.43
CA GLN A 279 -25.92 20.33 0.71
C GLN A 279 -26.72 20.85 -0.49
N ARG A 280 -26.03 21.35 -1.50
CA ARG A 280 -26.72 21.99 -2.64
C ARG A 280 -26.05 21.63 -3.95
N ALA A 281 -26.84 21.04 -4.84
CA ALA A 281 -26.51 20.99 -6.26
C ALA A 281 -27.13 22.18 -6.95
N LEU A 282 -26.38 22.97 -7.71
CA LEU A 282 -26.89 24.06 -8.50
C LEU A 282 -27.52 23.59 -9.81
N ASN A 283 -26.90 22.59 -10.41
CA ASN A 283 -27.29 22.02 -11.70
C ASN A 283 -26.76 20.59 -11.83
N ASN A 284 -26.99 19.96 -12.96
CA ASN A 284 -26.53 18.59 -13.24
C ASN A 284 -25.03 18.44 -13.38
N GLU A 285 -24.26 19.54 -13.46
CA GLU A 285 -22.79 19.50 -13.55
C GLU A 285 -22.14 19.45 -12.16
N THR A 286 -22.88 19.81 -11.12
CA THR A 286 -22.38 19.84 -9.73
C THR A 286 -22.50 18.46 -9.10
N SER A 287 -21.35 17.87 -8.75
CA SER A 287 -21.28 16.59 -8.07
C SER A 287 -20.87 16.72 -6.59
N TYR A 288 -20.15 17.79 -6.23
CA TYR A 288 -19.75 18.05 -4.85
C TYR A 288 -19.86 19.55 -4.56
N CYS A 289 -20.05 19.87 -3.27
CA CYS A 289 -20.13 21.25 -2.82
C CYS A 289 -19.50 21.41 -1.44
N ILE A 290 -18.71 22.48 -1.29
CA ILE A 290 -18.25 22.99 0.01
C ILE A 290 -18.69 24.44 0.09
N ARG A 291 -19.50 24.76 1.08
CA ARG A 291 -19.97 26.11 1.34
C ARG A 291 -19.49 26.56 2.70
N VAL A 292 -18.82 27.69 2.75
CA VAL A 292 -18.33 28.29 4.00
C VAL A 292 -19.02 29.64 4.20
N THR A 293 -19.64 29.79 5.35
CA THR A 293 -20.37 31.03 5.72
C THR A 293 -19.73 31.60 6.98
N TRP A 294 -19.40 32.86 6.92
CA TRP A 294 -18.95 33.67 8.07
C TRP A 294 -20.07 34.63 8.45
N SER A 295 -20.33 34.76 9.73
CA SER A 295 -21.38 35.65 10.21
C SER A 295 -21.06 36.22 11.57
N TRP A 296 -21.52 37.43 11.82
CA TRP A 296 -21.60 37.99 13.13
C TRP A 296 -22.90 38.77 13.32
N ASN A 297 -23.36 38.78 14.54
CA ASN A 297 -24.55 39.53 14.97
C ASN A 297 -24.32 40.01 16.39
N THR A 298 -23.45 40.98 16.54
CA THR A 298 -23.01 41.47 17.84
C THR A 298 -23.74 42.69 18.33
N GLY A 299 -24.63 43.27 17.51
CA GLY A 299 -25.25 44.55 17.79
C GLY A 299 -24.32 45.76 17.72
N VAL A 300 -23.01 45.51 17.66
CA VAL A 300 -21.94 46.51 17.54
C VAL A 300 -21.10 46.14 16.30
N ALA A 301 -20.77 47.13 15.49
CA ALA A 301 -19.88 46.93 14.37
C ALA A 301 -18.43 46.66 14.91
N PRO A 302 -17.68 45.72 14.33
CA PRO A 302 -16.27 45.51 14.69
C PRO A 302 -15.41 46.75 14.54
N GLU A 303 -15.73 47.60 13.55
CA GLU A 303 -15.07 48.89 13.36
C GLU A 303 -16.11 49.99 13.03
N VAL A 304 -15.85 51.17 13.57
CA VAL A 304 -16.72 52.36 13.35
C VAL A 304 -16.09 53.34 12.33
N GLN A 305 -15.01 52.94 11.70
CA GLN A 305 -14.18 53.84 10.91
C GLN A 305 -14.75 54.13 9.54
N THR A 306 -14.49 55.34 9.04
CA THR A 306 -14.82 55.81 7.68
C THR A 306 -13.88 55.32 6.61
N SER A 307 -12.75 54.72 6.99
CA SER A 307 -11.80 54.09 6.08
C SER A 307 -11.71 52.60 6.38
N ALA A 308 -11.93 51.80 5.38
CA ALA A 308 -11.91 50.35 5.51
C ALA A 308 -10.52 49.80 5.91
N THR A 309 -10.48 49.13 7.04
CA THR A 309 -9.34 48.26 7.39
C THR A 309 -9.47 46.95 6.64
N THR A 310 -8.37 46.37 6.24
CA THR A 310 -8.40 45.05 5.59
C THR A 310 -9.05 44.00 6.48
N LEU A 311 -10.16 43.44 6.04
CA LEU A 311 -10.82 42.35 6.74
C LEU A 311 -10.00 41.07 6.56
N VAL A 312 -9.48 40.55 7.67
CA VAL A 312 -8.74 39.27 7.70
C VAL A 312 -9.34 38.39 8.76
N THR A 313 -9.83 37.22 8.40
CA THR A 313 -10.29 36.22 9.37
C THR A 313 -9.15 35.33 9.80
N SER A 314 -9.18 34.86 11.05
CA SER A 314 -8.27 33.81 11.48
C SER A 314 -8.54 32.51 10.70
N PRO A 315 -7.53 31.66 10.50
CA PRO A 315 -7.74 30.36 9.88
C PRO A 315 -8.71 29.52 10.71
N PHE A 316 -9.62 28.86 10.01
CA PHE A 316 -10.51 27.84 10.56
C PHE A 316 -10.14 26.49 9.98
N THR A 317 -10.06 25.48 10.84
CA THR A 317 -9.73 24.10 10.48
C THR A 317 -10.93 23.20 10.71
N PHE A 318 -11.26 22.40 9.71
CA PHE A 318 -12.31 21.38 9.80
C PHE A 318 -11.87 20.11 9.08
N TYR A 319 -12.58 19.01 9.33
CA TYR A 319 -12.31 17.73 8.65
C TYR A 319 -13.60 17.13 8.16
N TYR A 320 -13.46 16.29 7.14
CA TYR A 320 -14.57 15.52 6.60
C TYR A 320 -14.08 14.19 6.02
N ILE A 321 -14.99 13.23 5.93
CA ILE A 321 -14.76 11.96 5.23
C ILE A 321 -14.73 12.26 3.73
N ARG A 322 -13.67 11.82 3.07
CA ARG A 322 -13.49 12.02 1.64
C ARG A 322 -14.33 11.06 0.81
N GLU A 323 -14.55 11.40 -0.44
CA GLU A 323 -15.10 10.50 -1.45
C GLU A 323 -14.06 9.44 -1.82
N ASP A 324 -14.49 8.25 -2.15
CA ASP A 324 -13.62 7.20 -2.66
C ASP A 324 -13.13 7.54 -4.07
N ASP A 325 -11.86 7.20 -4.35
CA ASP A 325 -11.19 7.47 -5.64
C ASP A 325 -11.79 6.65 -6.79
#